data_dcd9cb561567b0c8b8e72f13f709ce5d
#
_entry.id   dcd9cb561567b0c8b8e72f13f709ce5d
#
_cell.length_a   1.000
_cell.length_b   1.000
_cell.length_c   1.000
_cell.angle_alpha   90.00
_cell.angle_beta   90.00
_cell.angle_gamma   90.00
#
_symmetry.space_group_name_H-M   'P 1'
#
loop_
_entity.id
_entity.type
_entity.pdbx_description
1 polymer ?
#
loop_
_entity_poly.entity_id
_entity_poly.type
_entity_poly.pdbx_seq_one_letter_code
_entity_poly.pdbx_strand_id
1 'polypeptide(L)'
;MASVHQVDIKTDAQTHYHKAMTEIYVVLEGVGEMELDGERIAVRPMSSVMIKPGCRHRAIGKLKILNIAIPKFDPADEWFD
;
A
#
# COMPACT_ATOMS: atom_id res chain seq x y z
N MET A 1 -10.95 -13.91 5.99
CA MET A 1 -11.06 -13.79 4.53
C MET A 1 -10.24 -12.62 4.06
N ALA A 2 -9.53 -12.76 2.97
CA ALA A 2 -8.79 -11.68 2.34
C ALA A 2 -9.62 -11.04 1.23
N SER A 3 -9.25 -9.82 0.83
CA SER A 3 -9.80 -9.16 -0.35
C SER A 3 -8.66 -8.68 -1.25
N VAL A 4 -8.96 -8.53 -2.55
CA VAL A 4 -7.97 -8.11 -3.56
C VAL A 4 -8.56 -6.96 -4.35
N HIS A 5 -7.79 -5.89 -4.48
CA HIS A 5 -8.20 -4.68 -5.18
C HIS A 5 -7.09 -4.18 -6.09
N GLN A 6 -7.49 -3.67 -7.26
CA GLN A 6 -6.55 -2.94 -8.11
C GLN A 6 -6.65 -1.46 -7.76
N VAL A 7 -5.51 -0.82 -7.55
CA VAL A 7 -5.42 0.60 -7.19
C VAL A 7 -4.52 1.31 -8.17
N ASP A 8 -5.01 2.41 -8.73
CA ASP A 8 -4.23 3.26 -9.62
C ASP A 8 -3.79 4.50 -8.85
N ILE A 9 -2.49 4.65 -8.65
CA ILE A 9 -1.89 5.83 -8.04
C ILE A 9 -1.43 6.74 -9.18
N LYS A 10 -1.99 7.94 -9.26
CA LYS A 10 -1.63 8.91 -10.32
C LYS A 10 -0.49 9.81 -9.89
N THR A 11 -0.44 10.11 -8.59
CA THR A 11 0.61 10.89 -7.94
C THR A 11 0.85 10.27 -6.58
N ASP A 12 1.53 10.99 -5.69
CA ASP A 12 1.80 10.48 -4.35
C ASP A 12 0.50 10.31 -3.54
N ALA A 13 0.35 9.16 -2.89
CA ALA A 13 -0.76 8.92 -1.99
C ALA A 13 -0.51 9.58 -0.63
N GLN A 14 -1.58 9.82 0.12
CA GLN A 14 -1.47 10.35 1.48
C GLN A 14 -1.00 9.25 2.43
N THR A 15 -0.07 9.61 3.33
CA THR A 15 0.41 8.69 4.37
C THR A 15 -0.73 8.29 5.29
N HIS A 16 -0.88 7.00 5.51
CA HIS A 16 -1.91 6.45 6.39
C HIS A 16 -1.45 5.11 6.97
N TYR A 17 -2.26 4.56 7.87
CA TYR A 17 -2.00 3.26 8.48
C TYR A 17 -3.29 2.55 8.82
N HIS A 18 -3.19 1.25 9.09
CA HIS A 18 -4.31 0.40 9.50
C HIS A 18 -3.98 -0.22 10.85
N LYS A 19 -4.99 -0.46 11.67
CA LYS A 19 -4.80 -1.05 13.00
C LYS A 19 -5.03 -2.55 13.01
N ALA A 20 -5.89 -3.04 12.13
CA ALA A 20 -6.26 -4.47 12.08
C ALA A 20 -5.76 -5.17 10.82
N MET A 21 -5.77 -4.49 9.66
CA MET A 21 -5.39 -5.10 8.40
C MET A 21 -3.88 -5.21 8.22
N THR A 22 -3.46 -6.34 7.64
CA THR A 22 -2.17 -6.45 6.96
C THR A 22 -2.45 -6.29 5.46
N GLU A 23 -1.63 -5.53 4.76
CA GLU A 23 -1.74 -5.37 3.32
C GLU A 23 -0.49 -5.89 2.61
N ILE A 24 -0.70 -6.42 1.42
CA ILE A 24 0.41 -6.76 0.51
C ILE A 24 0.16 -5.99 -0.78
N TYR A 25 1.10 -5.14 -1.16
CA TYR A 25 1.07 -4.43 -2.42
C TYR A 25 1.97 -5.15 -3.42
N VAL A 26 1.40 -5.45 -4.59
CA VAL A 26 2.17 -5.97 -5.72
C VAL A 26 2.12 -4.94 -6.82
N VAL A 27 3.26 -4.42 -7.25
CA VAL A 27 3.32 -3.44 -8.34
C VAL A 27 3.11 -4.16 -9.66
N LEU A 28 2.10 -3.73 -10.41
CA LEU A 28 1.76 -4.27 -11.72
C LEU A 28 2.40 -3.46 -12.84
N GLU A 29 2.37 -2.14 -12.75
CA GLU A 29 2.90 -1.21 -13.75
C GLU A 29 3.50 0.02 -13.08
N GLY A 30 4.48 0.62 -13.73
CA GLY A 30 5.12 1.84 -13.29
C GLY A 30 6.33 1.60 -12.41
N VAL A 31 7.03 2.69 -12.13
CA VAL A 31 8.16 2.71 -11.20
C VAL A 31 7.98 3.88 -10.25
N GLY A 32 8.40 3.68 -9.01
CA GLY A 32 8.25 4.70 -7.98
C GLY A 32 8.86 4.21 -6.69
N GLU A 33 8.28 4.65 -5.58
CA GLU A 33 8.74 4.29 -4.26
C GLU A 33 7.56 3.95 -3.35
N MET A 34 7.84 3.14 -2.32
CA MET A 34 6.97 2.99 -1.16
C MET A 34 7.67 3.61 0.04
N GLU A 35 6.95 4.40 0.81
CA GLU A 35 7.43 4.90 2.09
C GLU A 35 6.77 4.11 3.21
N LEU A 36 7.59 3.48 4.05
CA LEU A 36 7.16 2.64 5.17
C LEU A 36 7.82 3.17 6.44
N ASP A 37 7.03 3.73 7.35
CA ASP A 37 7.52 4.36 8.59
C ASP A 37 8.69 5.32 8.33
N GLY A 38 8.56 6.15 7.29
CA GLY A 38 9.55 7.14 6.90
C GLY A 38 10.69 6.62 6.03
N GLU A 39 10.80 5.32 5.83
CA GLU A 39 11.84 4.72 4.98
C GLU A 39 11.31 4.55 3.56
N ARG A 40 12.08 5.02 2.57
CA ARG A 40 11.72 4.91 1.15
C ARG A 40 12.41 3.74 0.50
N ILE A 41 11.62 2.95 -0.24
CA ILE A 41 12.08 1.76 -0.93
C ILE A 41 11.65 1.89 -2.39
N ALA A 42 12.60 1.77 -3.32
CA ALA A 42 12.28 1.78 -4.75
C ALA A 42 11.48 0.53 -5.12
N VAL A 43 10.44 0.71 -5.93
CA VAL A 43 9.60 -0.38 -6.41
C VAL A 43 9.44 -0.33 -7.93
N ARG A 44 9.19 -1.48 -8.52
CA ARG A 44 9.02 -1.67 -9.95
C ARG A 44 8.04 -2.82 -10.18
N PRO A 45 7.62 -3.11 -11.42
CA PRO A 45 6.73 -4.25 -11.67
C PRO A 45 7.24 -5.54 -11.04
N MET A 46 6.35 -6.25 -10.40
CA MET A 46 6.57 -7.48 -9.62
C MET A 46 7.20 -7.26 -8.24
N SER A 47 7.55 -6.03 -7.86
CA SER A 47 7.89 -5.74 -6.45
C SER A 47 6.67 -6.01 -5.58
N SER A 48 6.87 -6.66 -4.44
CA SER A 48 5.82 -6.85 -3.45
C SER A 48 6.27 -6.33 -2.10
N VAL A 49 5.36 -5.67 -1.40
CA VAL A 49 5.64 -5.02 -0.11
C VAL A 49 4.56 -5.45 0.88
N MET A 50 4.99 -6.00 2.02
CA MET A 50 4.08 -6.32 3.11
C MET A 50 4.00 -5.13 4.07
N ILE A 51 2.77 -4.71 4.38
CA ILE A 51 2.49 -3.58 5.25
C ILE A 51 1.71 -4.12 6.45
N LYS A 52 2.37 -4.18 7.60
CA LYS A 52 1.78 -4.69 8.84
C LYS A 52 0.93 -3.62 9.53
N PRO A 53 0.00 -4.03 10.41
CA PRO A 53 -0.76 -3.06 11.21
C PRO A 53 0.17 -2.07 11.93
N GLY A 54 -0.22 -0.80 11.94
CA GLY A 54 0.55 0.28 12.56
C GLY A 54 1.61 0.92 11.69
N CYS A 55 1.98 0.29 10.58
CA CYS A 55 2.99 0.85 9.66
C CYS A 55 2.40 2.03 8.89
N ARG A 56 2.98 3.23 9.06
CA ARG A 56 2.63 4.42 8.29
C ARG A 56 3.24 4.27 6.90
N HIS A 57 2.39 4.37 5.87
CA HIS A 57 2.84 4.09 4.52
C HIS A 57 2.14 4.95 3.48
N ARG A 58 2.80 5.10 2.35
CA ARG A 58 2.23 5.69 1.13
C ARG A 58 2.97 5.21 -0.10
N ALA A 59 2.26 5.16 -1.22
CA ALA A 59 2.88 4.97 -2.53
C ALA A 59 3.28 6.33 -3.10
N ILE A 60 4.43 6.39 -3.74
CA ILE A 60 4.99 7.61 -4.33
C ILE A 60 5.23 7.34 -5.81
N GLY A 61 4.68 8.21 -6.67
CA GLY A 61 4.82 8.10 -8.11
C GLY A 61 3.57 7.56 -8.78
N LYS A 62 3.66 7.32 -10.09
CA LYS A 62 2.54 6.80 -10.89
C LYS A 62 2.65 5.29 -10.96
N LEU A 63 1.76 4.61 -10.25
CA LEU A 63 1.82 3.16 -10.06
C LEU A 63 0.44 2.53 -10.25
N LYS A 64 0.43 1.32 -10.81
CA LYS A 64 -0.72 0.44 -10.76
C LYS A 64 -0.37 -0.69 -9.81
N ILE A 65 -1.18 -0.87 -8.76
CA ILE A 65 -0.89 -1.76 -7.65
C ILE A 65 -2.05 -2.74 -7.45
N LEU A 66 -1.71 -4.00 -7.21
CA LEU A 66 -2.66 -4.97 -6.68
C LEU A 66 -2.53 -4.95 -5.17
N ASN A 67 -3.60 -4.60 -4.48
CA ASN A 67 -3.64 -4.54 -3.01
C ASN A 67 -4.38 -5.76 -2.47
N ILE A 68 -3.70 -6.53 -1.64
CA ILE A 68 -4.27 -7.69 -0.95
C ILE A 68 -4.40 -7.33 0.52
N ALA A 69 -5.64 -7.32 1.04
CA ALA A 69 -5.91 -6.99 2.45
C ALA A 69 -6.32 -8.23 3.23
N ILE A 70 -5.73 -8.40 4.42
CA ILE A 70 -5.97 -9.54 5.32
C ILE A 70 -6.17 -9.00 6.73
N PRO A 71 -7.35 -9.15 7.36
CA PRO A 71 -8.60 -9.63 6.77
C PRO A 71 -9.08 -8.70 5.63
N LYS A 72 -10.22 -9.00 5.05
CA LYS A 72 -10.74 -8.23 3.91
C LYS A 72 -10.77 -6.73 4.21
N PHE A 73 -10.60 -5.91 3.19
CA PHE A 73 -10.57 -4.47 3.31
C PHE A 73 -11.77 -3.92 4.08
N ASP A 74 -11.48 -3.05 5.03
CA ASP A 74 -12.47 -2.31 5.83
C ASP A 74 -12.13 -0.82 5.76
N PRO A 75 -12.95 0.00 5.08
CA PRO A 75 -12.67 1.43 4.97
C PRO A 75 -12.68 2.16 6.31
N ALA A 76 -13.30 1.60 7.36
CA ALA A 76 -13.28 2.18 8.69
C ALA A 76 -11.92 1.98 9.39
N ASP A 77 -11.07 1.06 8.92
CA ASP A 77 -9.74 0.81 9.45
C ASP A 77 -8.67 1.55 8.64
N GLU A 78 -8.88 2.85 8.46
CA GLU A 78 -7.92 3.71 7.79
C GLU A 78 -7.71 4.95 8.66
N TRP A 79 -6.47 5.20 9.02
CA TRP A 79 -6.10 6.21 10.01
C TRP A 79 -5.01 7.13 9.49
N PHE A 80 -5.08 8.38 9.92
CA PHE A 80 -4.11 9.42 9.54
C PHE A 80 -3.59 10.06 10.82
N ASP A 81 -2.33 10.40 10.83
CA ASP A 81 -1.74 11.13 11.94
C ASP A 81 -2.07 12.63 11.85
#